data_a0c258b10a17b4caeda61e507ded35f0
#
_entry.id   a0c258b10a17b4caeda61e507ded35f0
#
_cell.length_a   1.000
_cell.length_b   1.000
_cell.length_c   1.000
_cell.angle_alpha   90.00
_cell.angle_beta   90.00
_cell.angle_gamma   90.00
#
_symmetry.space_group_name_H-M   'P 1'
#
loop_
_entity.id
_entity.type
_entity.pdbx_description
1 polymer ?
#
loop_
_entity_poly.entity_id
_entity_poly.type
_entity_poly.pdbx_seq_one_letter_code
_entity_poly.pdbx_strand_id
1 'polypeptide(L)'
;MAAGGTFTVQNKTRPGIYFRFRSKNGQNLTIGDRGVVAIPEPLSWGPTATVIELDSGADPMPFTGYDLTAPQSRFLNEIFKGSNRTAPPRKVLLYRLSASGSAKASAVIDPLTATAKYAGVRGNDITVIVTALSAPEDSFEVSTVVDGEVKDTQTAQTVEDLTANDWVEWSGTGKLTANIGTSLTGGADGTVAPSAYSAFAEAIEPYKFDSLSYDGTDSTVRDAL
;
A
#
# COMPACT_ATOMS: atom_id res chain seq x y z
N MET A 1 -14.94 -32.73 -47.26
CA MET A 1 -16.05 -31.80 -46.88
C MET A 1 -16.78 -32.38 -45.69
N ALA A 2 -16.61 -31.81 -44.54
CA ALA A 2 -17.35 -32.19 -43.34
C ALA A 2 -18.70 -31.45 -43.34
N ALA A 3 -19.77 -32.17 -43.69
CA ALA A 3 -21.12 -31.65 -43.63
C ALA A 3 -21.64 -31.74 -42.17
N GLY A 4 -21.23 -30.82 -41.33
CA GLY A 4 -21.75 -30.63 -39.98
C GLY A 4 -22.99 -29.77 -40.02
N GLY A 5 -24.15 -30.34 -40.17
CA GLY A 5 -25.40 -29.64 -40.04
C GLY A 5 -25.76 -29.44 -38.56
N THR A 6 -26.26 -28.24 -38.20
CA THR A 6 -26.73 -27.96 -36.84
C THR A 6 -28.07 -28.67 -36.61
N PHE A 7 -28.12 -29.59 -35.64
CA PHE A 7 -29.35 -30.24 -35.21
C PHE A 7 -30.11 -29.40 -34.20
N THR A 8 -31.09 -28.65 -34.66
CA THR A 8 -31.90 -27.74 -33.82
C THR A 8 -33.33 -28.24 -33.56
N VAL A 9 -33.88 -29.03 -34.46
CA VAL A 9 -35.26 -29.51 -34.39
C VAL A 9 -35.28 -31.02 -34.76
N GLN A 10 -36.16 -31.79 -34.10
CA GLN A 10 -36.29 -33.22 -34.31
C GLN A 10 -37.16 -33.52 -35.57
N ASN A 11 -36.62 -33.24 -36.75
CA ASN A 11 -37.29 -33.43 -38.02
C ASN A 11 -36.46 -34.31 -38.99
N LYS A 12 -35.65 -35.23 -38.47
CA LYS A 12 -34.81 -36.10 -39.26
C LYS A 12 -35.57 -37.34 -39.71
N THR A 13 -35.60 -37.56 -41.00
CA THR A 13 -36.29 -38.70 -41.65
C THR A 13 -35.42 -39.91 -41.88
N ARG A 14 -34.10 -39.83 -41.70
CA ARG A 14 -33.20 -40.97 -41.88
C ARG A 14 -32.87 -41.61 -40.52
N PRO A 15 -32.78 -42.96 -40.45
CA PRO A 15 -32.31 -43.61 -39.26
C PRO A 15 -30.88 -43.19 -38.90
N GLY A 16 -30.66 -42.85 -37.63
CA GLY A 16 -29.33 -42.45 -37.13
C GLY A 16 -29.37 -42.00 -35.70
N ILE A 17 -28.22 -41.92 -35.05
CA ILE A 17 -28.10 -41.41 -33.67
C ILE A 17 -27.75 -39.92 -33.78
N TYR A 18 -28.60 -39.09 -33.23
CA TYR A 18 -28.46 -37.65 -33.25
C TYR A 18 -28.22 -37.14 -31.83
N PHE A 19 -27.04 -36.56 -31.57
CA PHE A 19 -26.71 -35.95 -30.28
C PHE A 19 -26.87 -34.43 -30.39
N ARG A 20 -27.59 -33.88 -29.42
CA ARG A 20 -27.66 -32.43 -29.21
C ARG A 20 -27.06 -32.10 -27.89
N PHE A 21 -25.90 -31.52 -27.86
CA PHE A 21 -25.33 -30.94 -26.66
C PHE A 21 -25.96 -29.56 -26.45
N ARG A 22 -26.73 -29.42 -25.39
CA ARG A 22 -27.15 -28.10 -24.92
C ARG A 22 -26.32 -27.83 -23.64
N SER A 23 -25.61 -26.73 -23.62
CA SER A 23 -25.15 -26.17 -22.36
C SER A 23 -26.39 -25.86 -21.52
N LYS A 24 -26.60 -26.64 -20.48
CA LYS A 24 -27.68 -26.42 -19.51
C LYS A 24 -27.20 -25.26 -18.63
N ASN A 25 -27.73 -24.09 -18.90
CA ASN A 25 -27.35 -22.81 -18.32
C ASN A 25 -25.88 -22.44 -18.59
N GLY A 26 -25.69 -21.42 -19.40
CA GLY A 26 -24.63 -20.51 -19.09
C GLY A 26 -24.91 -19.92 -17.71
N GLN A 27 -24.70 -20.67 -16.66
CA GLN A 27 -24.22 -20.02 -15.48
C GLN A 27 -22.95 -19.36 -16.00
N ASN A 28 -23.03 -18.04 -16.20
CA ASN A 28 -21.88 -17.24 -15.91
C ASN A 28 -21.51 -17.69 -14.50
N LEU A 29 -20.65 -18.67 -14.38
CA LEU A 29 -19.79 -18.76 -13.24
C LEU A 29 -19.14 -17.39 -13.23
N THR A 30 -19.70 -16.48 -12.46
CA THR A 30 -18.96 -15.40 -11.90
C THR A 30 -17.82 -16.14 -11.25
N ILE A 31 -16.70 -16.23 -11.99
CA ILE A 31 -15.43 -16.65 -11.41
C ILE A 31 -15.31 -15.66 -10.29
N GLY A 32 -15.61 -16.11 -9.08
CA GLY A 32 -15.69 -15.22 -7.94
C GLY A 32 -14.39 -14.45 -7.88
N ASP A 33 -14.39 -13.28 -7.31
CA ASP A 33 -13.28 -12.35 -7.19
C ASP A 33 -11.97 -13.07 -6.86
N ARG A 34 -11.37 -13.67 -7.89
CA ARG A 34 -10.07 -14.36 -7.81
C ARG A 34 -8.97 -13.37 -8.05
N GLY A 35 -7.80 -13.67 -7.54
CA GLY A 35 -6.63 -12.83 -7.68
C GLY A 35 -6.47 -11.86 -6.52
N VAL A 36 -6.77 -12.30 -5.29
CA VAL A 36 -6.45 -11.59 -4.06
C VAL A 36 -5.27 -12.31 -3.40
N VAL A 37 -4.19 -11.57 -3.18
CA VAL A 37 -2.96 -12.06 -2.55
C VAL A 37 -2.79 -11.39 -1.21
N ALA A 38 -2.56 -12.15 -0.14
CA ALA A 38 -2.21 -11.64 1.18
C ALA A 38 -0.69 -11.69 1.37
N ILE A 39 -0.10 -10.61 1.91
CA ILE A 39 1.34 -10.55 2.17
C ILE A 39 1.66 -9.75 3.44
N PRO A 40 2.39 -10.33 4.40
CA PRO A 40 2.97 -9.63 5.54
C PRO A 40 4.36 -9.09 5.21
N GLU A 41 4.62 -7.80 5.47
CA GLU A 41 5.88 -7.15 5.15
C GLU A 41 6.44 -6.30 6.30
N PRO A 42 7.75 -6.30 6.52
CA PRO A 42 8.44 -5.42 7.46
C PRO A 42 8.71 -4.06 6.80
N LEU A 43 7.66 -3.24 6.62
CA LEU A 43 7.77 -1.97 5.93
C LEU A 43 8.36 -0.86 6.81
N SER A 44 9.10 0.06 6.19
CA SER A 44 9.66 1.27 6.84
C SER A 44 8.67 2.43 6.94
N TRP A 45 7.42 2.26 6.50
CA TRP A 45 6.37 3.27 6.50
C TRP A 45 4.98 2.64 6.51
N GLY A 46 3.97 3.43 6.86
CA GLY A 46 2.58 3.05 6.82
C GLY A 46 2.02 2.57 8.17
N PRO A 47 0.71 2.35 8.25
CA PRO A 47 0.06 1.86 9.46
C PRO A 47 0.51 0.43 9.77
N THR A 48 0.74 0.14 11.05
CA THR A 48 1.08 -1.20 11.55
C THR A 48 -0.18 -1.93 12.03
N ALA A 49 -0.13 -3.25 12.06
CA ALA A 49 -1.19 -4.12 12.57
C ALA A 49 -2.57 -3.88 11.91
N THR A 50 -2.57 -3.48 10.65
CA THR A 50 -3.78 -3.21 9.88
C THR A 50 -3.64 -3.81 8.49
N VAL A 51 -4.70 -4.48 8.01
CA VAL A 51 -4.75 -4.98 6.64
C VAL A 51 -5.09 -3.84 5.70
N ILE A 52 -4.21 -3.58 4.74
CA ILE A 52 -4.35 -2.54 3.71
C ILE A 52 -4.76 -3.21 2.41
N GLU A 53 -5.86 -2.79 1.84
CA GLU A 53 -6.34 -3.28 0.55
C GLU A 53 -5.77 -2.41 -0.57
N LEU A 54 -4.90 -2.99 -1.40
CA LEU A 54 -4.32 -2.33 -2.57
C LEU A 54 -4.87 -2.97 -3.83
N ASP A 55 -5.67 -2.23 -4.58
CA ASP A 55 -6.13 -2.67 -5.89
C ASP A 55 -5.01 -2.55 -6.94
N SER A 56 -5.06 -3.38 -7.97
CA SER A 56 -4.12 -3.31 -9.10
C SER A 56 -4.17 -1.93 -9.74
N GLY A 57 -3.01 -1.25 -9.79
CA GLY A 57 -2.88 0.11 -10.29
C GLY A 57 -3.11 1.22 -9.27
N ALA A 58 -3.41 0.90 -8.01
CA ALA A 58 -3.43 1.88 -6.93
C ALA A 58 -2.00 2.35 -6.58
N ASP A 59 -1.88 3.60 -6.16
CA ASP A 59 -0.60 4.14 -5.68
C ASP A 59 -0.29 3.56 -4.28
N PRO A 60 0.82 2.82 -4.10
CA PRO A 60 1.20 2.27 -2.81
C PRO A 60 1.86 3.32 -1.89
N MET A 61 2.26 4.49 -2.41
CA MET A 61 3.06 5.48 -1.68
C MET A 61 2.47 5.90 -0.33
N PRO A 62 1.16 6.14 -0.16
CA PRO A 62 0.60 6.51 1.13
C PRO A 62 0.79 5.45 2.23
N PHE A 63 0.94 4.17 1.83
CA PHE A 63 1.00 3.03 2.73
C PHE A 63 2.40 2.45 2.91
N THR A 64 3.24 2.54 1.89
CA THR A 64 4.60 1.99 1.90
C THR A 64 5.68 3.06 1.99
N GLY A 65 5.33 4.32 1.74
CA GLY A 65 6.25 5.44 1.63
C GLY A 65 7.01 5.51 0.32
N TYR A 66 6.77 4.57 -0.60
CA TYR A 66 7.50 4.44 -1.88
C TYR A 66 6.52 4.18 -3.02
N ASP A 67 6.87 4.64 -4.21
CA ASP A 67 6.14 4.29 -5.42
C ASP A 67 6.40 2.82 -5.84
N LEU A 68 5.60 2.32 -6.79
CA LEU A 68 5.70 0.93 -7.22
C LEU A 68 7.03 0.60 -7.92
N THR A 69 7.74 1.59 -8.45
CA THR A 69 9.01 1.40 -9.17
C THR A 69 10.22 1.43 -8.25
N ALA A 70 10.05 1.89 -7.02
CA ALA A 70 11.11 1.94 -6.03
C ALA A 70 11.63 0.53 -5.66
N PRO A 71 12.92 0.37 -5.38
CA PRO A 71 13.48 -0.92 -4.96
C PRO A 71 12.80 -1.51 -3.72
N GLN A 72 12.33 -0.67 -2.80
CA GLN A 72 11.64 -1.05 -1.57
C GLN A 72 10.23 -1.61 -1.82
N SER A 73 9.60 -1.24 -2.96
CA SER A 73 8.29 -1.73 -3.39
C SER A 73 8.38 -2.92 -4.34
N ARG A 74 9.59 -3.50 -4.53
CA ARG A 74 9.82 -4.57 -5.50
C ARG A 74 8.88 -5.77 -5.30
N PHE A 75 8.59 -6.15 -4.07
CA PHE A 75 7.67 -7.23 -3.75
C PHE A 75 6.26 -6.99 -4.33
N LEU A 76 5.74 -5.76 -4.22
CA LEU A 76 4.45 -5.39 -4.84
C LEU A 76 4.52 -5.41 -6.36
N ASN A 77 5.60 -4.88 -6.93
CA ASN A 77 5.81 -4.88 -8.37
C ASN A 77 5.84 -6.31 -8.93
N GLU A 78 6.56 -7.24 -8.28
CA GLU A 78 6.61 -8.64 -8.70
C GLU A 78 5.24 -9.34 -8.56
N ILE A 79 4.48 -9.04 -7.51
CA ILE A 79 3.11 -9.56 -7.33
C ILE A 79 2.21 -9.05 -8.45
N PHE A 80 2.19 -7.74 -8.74
CA PHE A 80 1.32 -7.15 -9.76
C PHE A 80 1.78 -7.38 -11.19
N LYS A 81 2.98 -7.88 -11.42
CA LYS A 81 3.48 -8.17 -12.76
C LYS A 81 2.75 -9.33 -13.43
N GLY A 82 2.30 -10.31 -12.66
CA GLY A 82 1.70 -11.52 -13.21
C GLY A 82 2.70 -12.37 -13.98
N SER A 83 2.20 -13.27 -14.83
CA SER A 83 3.03 -14.12 -15.66
C SER A 83 2.43 -14.26 -17.08
N ASN A 84 3.20 -14.85 -18.00
CA ASN A 84 2.71 -15.14 -19.37
C ASN A 84 1.52 -16.13 -19.40
N ARG A 85 1.21 -16.78 -18.27
CA ARG A 85 0.14 -17.79 -18.17
C ARG A 85 -1.00 -17.38 -17.23
N THR A 86 -0.75 -16.43 -16.34
CA THR A 86 -1.72 -15.98 -15.35
C THR A 86 -1.82 -14.46 -15.37
N ALA A 87 -3.04 -13.94 -15.34
CA ALA A 87 -3.27 -12.53 -15.15
C ALA A 87 -2.71 -12.07 -13.78
N PRO A 88 -2.29 -10.81 -13.65
CA PRO A 88 -1.89 -10.26 -12.37
C PRO A 88 -3.04 -10.33 -11.36
N PRO A 89 -2.76 -10.36 -10.05
CA PRO A 89 -3.79 -10.28 -9.05
C PRO A 89 -4.52 -8.93 -9.15
N ARG A 90 -5.79 -8.96 -8.82
CA ARG A 90 -6.66 -7.79 -8.79
C ARG A 90 -6.38 -6.92 -7.56
N LYS A 91 -6.06 -7.55 -6.46
CA LYS A 91 -5.90 -6.93 -5.14
C LYS A 91 -4.80 -7.60 -4.33
N VAL A 92 -4.07 -6.80 -3.58
CA VAL A 92 -3.14 -7.26 -2.55
C VAL A 92 -3.65 -6.81 -1.19
N LEU A 93 -3.72 -7.74 -0.26
CA LEU A 93 -3.95 -7.48 1.16
C LEU A 93 -2.59 -7.36 1.83
N LEU A 94 -2.10 -6.13 1.94
CA LEU A 94 -0.81 -5.82 2.52
C LEU A 94 -0.96 -5.63 4.03
N TYR A 95 -0.09 -6.27 4.80
CA TYR A 95 -0.05 -6.10 6.25
C TYR A 95 1.36 -5.71 6.70
N ARG A 96 1.48 -4.54 7.30
CA ARG A 96 2.73 -4.11 7.90
C ARG A 96 2.93 -4.80 9.25
N LEU A 97 3.98 -5.59 9.36
CA LEU A 97 4.35 -6.27 10.58
C LEU A 97 4.75 -5.28 11.68
N SER A 98 4.29 -5.54 12.90
CA SER A 98 4.70 -4.77 14.07
C SER A 98 6.14 -5.11 14.45
N ALA A 99 6.93 -4.09 14.78
CA ALA A 99 8.31 -4.25 15.19
C ALA A 99 8.57 -3.57 16.53
N SER A 100 9.34 -4.25 17.40
CA SER A 100 9.73 -3.64 18.68
C SER A 100 10.93 -2.71 18.46
N GLY A 101 10.93 -1.55 19.15
CA GLY A 101 11.96 -0.53 18.99
C GLY A 101 11.83 0.31 17.72
N SER A 102 10.72 0.23 17.01
CA SER A 102 10.41 1.17 15.94
C SER A 102 10.19 2.59 16.52
N ALA A 103 10.66 3.61 15.81
CA ALA A 103 10.57 5.00 16.23
C ALA A 103 10.15 5.92 15.07
N LYS A 104 9.39 6.97 15.40
CA LYS A 104 9.07 8.05 14.46
C LYS A 104 10.27 9.00 14.34
N ALA A 105 10.58 9.43 13.14
CA ALA A 105 11.53 10.52 12.93
C ALA A 105 10.91 11.85 13.36
N SER A 106 11.71 12.77 13.86
CA SER A 106 11.26 14.12 14.24
C SER A 106 12.33 15.18 14.02
N ALA A 107 11.89 16.42 13.89
CA ALA A 107 12.76 17.60 13.82
C ALA A 107 12.13 18.75 14.59
N VAL A 108 12.96 19.50 15.30
CA VAL A 108 12.56 20.73 15.99
C VAL A 108 13.03 21.93 15.16
N ILE A 109 12.09 22.77 14.76
CA ILE A 109 12.28 23.99 13.98
C ILE A 109 11.61 25.12 14.77
N ASP A 110 12.16 25.44 15.93
CA ASP A 110 11.55 26.33 16.93
C ASP A 110 10.72 27.48 16.31
N PRO A 111 9.41 27.61 16.67
CA PRO A 111 8.64 26.86 17.68
C PRO A 111 7.93 25.59 17.16
N LEU A 112 8.09 25.25 15.87
CA LEU A 112 7.51 24.10 15.19
C LEU A 112 8.27 22.82 15.52
N THR A 113 7.57 21.75 15.86
CA THR A 113 8.11 20.39 15.86
C THR A 113 7.37 19.55 14.82
N ALA A 114 8.13 19.01 13.87
CA ALA A 114 7.65 18.11 12.85
C ALA A 114 7.93 16.66 13.27
N THR A 115 6.92 15.79 13.24
CA THR A 115 7.05 14.37 13.56
C THR A 115 6.49 13.54 12.43
N ALA A 116 7.24 12.52 11.96
CA ALA A 116 6.77 11.62 10.94
C ALA A 116 5.47 10.92 11.34
N LYS A 117 4.52 10.80 10.43
CA LYS A 117 3.21 10.17 10.68
C LYS A 117 3.36 8.73 11.16
N TYR A 118 4.29 7.99 10.56
CA TYR A 118 4.56 6.60 10.91
C TYR A 118 6.00 6.40 11.40
N ALA A 119 6.20 5.40 12.26
CA ALA A 119 7.53 4.97 12.67
C ALA A 119 8.24 4.28 11.50
N GLY A 120 9.56 4.38 11.44
CA GLY A 120 10.40 3.74 10.44
C GLY A 120 11.49 4.65 9.91
N VAL A 121 12.48 4.05 9.27
CA VAL A 121 13.63 4.80 8.72
C VAL A 121 13.20 5.75 7.59
N ARG A 122 12.10 5.45 6.90
CA ARG A 122 11.55 6.31 5.83
C ARG A 122 11.23 7.74 6.32
N GLY A 123 10.89 7.88 7.58
CA GLY A 123 10.67 9.20 8.19
C GLY A 123 11.90 10.11 8.14
N ASN A 124 13.11 9.56 8.07
CA ASN A 124 14.35 10.34 8.00
C ASN A 124 14.57 11.01 6.63
N ASP A 125 13.86 10.56 5.58
CA ASP A 125 13.95 11.12 4.23
C ASP A 125 13.03 12.35 4.06
N ILE A 126 12.25 12.68 5.09
CA ILE A 126 11.35 13.84 5.09
C ILE A 126 12.14 15.07 5.47
N THR A 127 12.01 16.14 4.70
CA THR A 127 12.58 17.47 4.97
C THR A 127 11.46 18.49 5.03
N VAL A 128 11.49 19.35 6.04
CA VAL A 128 10.56 20.46 6.19
C VAL A 128 11.26 21.77 5.90
N ILE A 129 10.64 22.58 5.02
CA ILE A 129 11.12 23.90 4.62
C ILE A 129 10.06 24.92 5.05
N VAL A 130 10.47 26.01 5.67
CA VAL A 130 9.58 27.11 6.06
C VAL A 130 10.07 28.38 5.40
N THR A 131 9.31 28.89 4.43
CA THR A 131 9.67 30.07 3.64
C THR A 131 8.77 31.25 4.02
N ALA A 132 9.35 32.39 4.38
CA ALA A 132 8.57 33.61 4.63
C ALA A 132 7.98 34.13 3.33
N LEU A 133 6.69 34.47 3.32
CA LEU A 133 6.00 35.05 2.20
C LEU A 133 5.98 36.59 2.28
N SER A 134 6.00 37.24 1.12
CA SER A 134 5.88 38.71 1.04
C SER A 134 4.43 39.18 1.19
N ALA A 135 3.46 38.29 0.92
CA ALA A 135 2.04 38.55 1.07
C ALA A 135 1.28 37.20 1.22
N PRO A 136 0.33 37.07 2.16
CA PRO A 136 0.00 38.05 3.21
C PRO A 136 1.18 38.31 4.16
N GLU A 137 1.24 39.51 4.74
CA GLU A 137 2.27 39.86 5.71
C GLU A 137 2.28 38.89 6.90
N ASP A 138 3.46 38.58 7.38
CA ASP A 138 3.67 37.62 8.49
C ASP A 138 3.25 36.16 8.20
N SER A 139 3.05 35.80 6.93
CA SER A 139 2.72 34.43 6.52
C SER A 139 3.95 33.65 6.08
N PHE A 140 3.88 32.35 6.26
CA PHE A 140 4.92 31.39 5.89
C PHE A 140 4.31 30.29 5.02
N GLU A 141 5.08 29.83 4.06
CA GLU A 141 4.83 28.60 3.32
C GLU A 141 5.61 27.46 3.97
N VAL A 142 4.91 26.45 4.45
CA VAL A 142 5.49 25.25 5.04
C VAL A 142 5.38 24.12 4.05
N SER A 143 6.53 23.67 3.53
CA SER A 143 6.61 22.61 2.54
C SER A 143 7.16 21.33 3.14
N THR A 144 6.47 20.22 2.92
CA THR A 144 6.94 18.86 3.22
C THR A 144 7.57 18.27 1.96
N VAL A 145 8.84 17.96 2.01
CA VAL A 145 9.64 17.44 0.88
C VAL A 145 10.06 16.01 1.18
N VAL A 146 9.86 15.11 0.22
CA VAL A 146 10.30 13.71 0.30
C VAL A 146 10.97 13.34 -1.01
N ASP A 147 12.16 12.76 -0.95
CA ASP A 147 12.98 12.42 -2.15
C ASP A 147 13.26 13.63 -3.07
N GLY A 148 13.32 14.83 -2.50
CA GLY A 148 13.52 16.07 -3.28
C GLY A 148 12.25 16.61 -3.97
N GLU A 149 11.11 15.95 -3.78
CA GLU A 149 9.82 16.40 -4.30
C GLU A 149 8.94 16.99 -3.19
N VAL A 150 8.30 18.12 -3.47
CA VAL A 150 7.30 18.72 -2.57
C VAL A 150 6.05 17.86 -2.58
N LYS A 151 5.72 17.26 -1.45
CA LYS A 151 4.53 16.40 -1.29
C LYS A 151 3.33 17.14 -0.71
N ASP A 152 3.58 18.19 0.07
CA ASP A 152 2.54 19.03 0.65
C ASP A 152 3.06 20.45 0.85
N THR A 153 2.17 21.43 0.75
CA THR A 153 2.47 22.84 0.98
C THR A 153 1.29 23.50 1.68
N GLN A 154 1.56 24.14 2.80
CA GLN A 154 0.56 24.86 3.60
C GLN A 154 1.01 26.29 3.84
N THR A 155 0.05 27.23 3.84
CA THR A 155 0.32 28.62 4.20
C THR A 155 -0.25 28.88 5.59
N ALA A 156 0.58 29.33 6.52
CA ALA A 156 0.23 29.55 7.91
C ALA A 156 0.99 30.73 8.50
N GLN A 157 0.50 31.30 9.59
CA GLN A 157 1.22 32.32 10.36
C GLN A 157 1.80 31.72 11.63
N THR A 158 1.04 30.78 12.24
CA THR A 158 1.40 30.11 13.47
C THR A 158 1.43 28.59 13.29
N VAL A 159 2.01 27.88 14.26
CA VAL A 159 2.05 26.40 14.23
C VAL A 159 0.64 25.82 14.32
N GLU A 160 -0.25 26.48 15.07
CA GLU A 160 -1.63 26.05 15.30
C GLU A 160 -2.50 26.11 14.04
N ASP A 161 -2.10 26.87 13.03
CA ASP A 161 -2.79 26.96 11.74
C ASP A 161 -2.44 25.76 10.82
N LEU A 162 -1.41 24.98 11.16
CA LEU A 162 -0.98 23.83 10.37
C LEU A 162 -1.86 22.62 10.65
N THR A 163 -2.19 21.89 9.59
CA THR A 163 -2.89 20.61 9.67
C THR A 163 -1.96 19.46 9.34
N ALA A 164 -2.08 18.34 10.03
CA ALA A 164 -1.33 17.13 9.72
C ALA A 164 -1.59 16.71 8.28
N ASN A 165 -0.54 16.28 7.58
CA ASN A 165 -0.63 15.78 6.22
C ASN A 165 -0.36 14.26 6.15
N ASP A 166 -0.16 13.70 4.96
CA ASP A 166 0.11 12.27 4.79
C ASP A 166 1.49 11.83 5.30
N TRP A 167 2.39 12.78 5.56
CA TRP A 167 3.77 12.51 5.93
C TRP A 167 4.14 12.97 7.33
N VAL A 168 3.56 14.07 7.79
CA VAL A 168 4.01 14.77 8.99
C VAL A 168 2.83 15.19 9.86
N GLU A 169 3.00 15.03 11.16
CA GLU A 169 2.18 15.61 12.23
C GLU A 169 2.92 16.81 12.81
N TRP A 170 2.21 17.91 13.01
CA TRP A 170 2.76 19.16 13.54
C TRP A 170 2.46 19.33 15.01
N SER A 171 3.41 19.86 15.77
CA SER A 171 3.22 20.23 17.18
C SER A 171 4.08 21.44 17.53
N GLY A 172 3.72 22.13 18.61
CA GLY A 172 4.30 23.39 19.04
C GLY A 172 3.24 24.49 19.08
N THR A 173 3.65 25.70 19.45
CA THR A 173 2.77 26.86 19.53
C THR A 173 3.52 28.14 19.21
N GLY A 174 2.85 29.08 18.55
CA GLY A 174 3.39 30.41 18.26
C GLY A 174 3.73 30.66 16.80
N LYS A 175 4.30 31.83 16.53
CA LYS A 175 4.60 32.30 15.17
C LYS A 175 5.70 31.46 14.55
N LEU A 176 5.49 31.05 13.30
CA LEU A 176 6.48 30.32 12.52
C LEU A 176 7.75 31.13 12.28
N THR A 177 8.86 30.45 12.13
CA THR A 177 10.18 31.02 11.80
C THR A 177 10.70 30.40 10.49
N ALA A 178 11.26 31.23 9.62
CA ALA A 178 11.80 30.76 8.35
C ALA A 178 12.95 29.76 8.56
N ASN A 179 12.96 28.69 7.76
CA ASN A 179 13.95 27.63 7.79
C ASN A 179 14.25 27.14 6.36
N ILE A 180 15.50 27.03 5.99
CA ILE A 180 15.94 26.65 4.62
C ILE A 180 15.79 25.14 4.33
N GLY A 181 15.44 24.35 5.33
CA GLY A 181 15.24 22.91 5.24
C GLY A 181 15.88 22.17 6.42
N THR A 182 15.06 21.41 7.14
CA THR A 182 15.50 20.52 8.22
C THR A 182 14.94 19.15 7.98
N SER A 183 15.82 18.13 7.85
CA SER A 183 15.43 16.75 7.73
C SER A 183 15.05 16.18 9.09
N LEU A 184 14.01 15.35 9.12
CA LEU A 184 13.64 14.59 10.30
C LEU A 184 14.70 13.53 10.58
N THR A 185 14.89 13.18 11.85
CA THR A 185 15.89 12.20 12.30
C THR A 185 15.32 11.31 13.42
N GLY A 186 16.01 10.19 13.69
CA GLY A 186 15.62 9.27 14.76
C GLY A 186 14.56 8.24 14.38
N GLY A 187 14.13 8.21 13.12
CA GLY A 187 13.26 7.16 12.61
C GLY A 187 13.97 5.80 12.58
N ALA A 188 13.31 4.75 13.05
CA ALA A 188 13.83 3.39 13.09
C ALA A 188 12.75 2.36 12.81
N ASP A 189 13.08 1.30 12.05
CA ASP A 189 12.15 0.22 11.70
C ASP A 189 11.91 -0.74 12.87
N GLY A 190 12.89 -0.87 13.77
CA GLY A 190 12.85 -1.84 14.85
C GLY A 190 13.13 -3.29 14.37
N THR A 191 12.75 -4.25 15.21
CA THR A 191 12.94 -5.68 14.94
C THR A 191 11.60 -6.39 14.96
N VAL A 192 11.28 -7.11 13.89
CA VAL A 192 10.07 -7.92 13.77
C VAL A 192 10.30 -9.25 14.50
N ALA A 193 9.43 -9.57 15.45
CA ALA A 193 9.42 -10.84 16.14
C ALA A 193 8.54 -11.87 15.40
N PRO A 194 8.79 -13.19 15.56
CA PRO A 194 7.96 -14.24 14.97
C PRO A 194 6.46 -14.11 15.32
N SER A 195 6.14 -13.61 16.53
CA SER A 195 4.77 -13.35 16.96
C SER A 195 4.01 -12.32 16.11
N ALA A 196 4.71 -11.45 15.38
CA ALA A 196 4.08 -10.50 14.46
C ALA A 196 3.41 -11.21 13.27
N TYR A 197 3.94 -12.34 12.85
CA TYR A 197 3.33 -13.17 11.79
C TYR A 197 2.08 -13.91 12.31
N SER A 198 2.06 -14.33 13.58
CA SER A 198 0.83 -14.86 14.19
C SER A 198 -0.27 -13.79 14.25
N ALA A 199 0.09 -12.56 14.61
CA ALA A 199 -0.84 -11.44 14.58
C ALA A 199 -1.37 -11.12 13.17
N PHE A 200 -0.53 -11.28 12.14
CA PHE A 200 -0.97 -11.20 10.75
C PHE A 200 -1.99 -12.31 10.42
N ALA A 201 -1.70 -13.56 10.79
CA ALA A 201 -2.61 -14.68 10.53
C ALA A 201 -4.00 -14.46 11.16
N GLU A 202 -4.06 -13.92 12.37
CA GLU A 202 -5.32 -13.52 13.03
C GLU A 202 -6.00 -12.35 12.30
N ALA A 203 -5.24 -11.35 11.87
CA ALA A 203 -5.79 -10.17 11.21
C ALA A 203 -6.34 -10.46 9.82
N ILE A 204 -5.80 -11.46 9.10
CA ILE A 204 -6.23 -11.81 7.75
C ILE A 204 -7.40 -12.79 7.73
N GLU A 205 -7.69 -13.48 8.83
CA GLU A 205 -8.76 -14.50 8.94
C GLU A 205 -10.13 -14.02 8.43
N PRO A 206 -10.61 -12.79 8.71
CA PRO A 206 -11.89 -12.32 8.21
C PRO A 206 -11.88 -11.98 6.71
N TYR A 207 -10.72 -11.95 6.06
CA TYR A 207 -10.59 -11.59 4.66
C TYR A 207 -10.59 -12.81 3.76
N LYS A 208 -11.17 -12.67 2.58
CA LYS A 208 -11.12 -13.71 1.56
C LYS A 208 -9.96 -13.47 0.62
N PHE A 209 -9.01 -14.38 0.56
CA PHE A 209 -7.87 -14.34 -0.35
C PHE A 209 -7.67 -15.70 -1.03
N ASP A 210 -6.96 -15.70 -2.16
CA ASP A 210 -6.71 -16.90 -2.98
C ASP A 210 -5.32 -17.49 -2.75
N SER A 211 -4.36 -16.64 -2.36
CA SER A 211 -2.99 -17.06 -2.05
C SER A 211 -2.37 -16.16 -0.99
N LEU A 212 -1.46 -16.74 -0.22
CA LEU A 212 -0.60 -16.05 0.72
C LEU A 212 0.81 -16.08 0.19
N SER A 213 1.50 -14.94 0.20
CA SER A 213 2.90 -14.80 -0.19
C SER A 213 3.75 -14.48 1.03
N TYR A 214 4.94 -15.05 1.08
CA TYR A 214 5.96 -14.75 2.08
C TYR A 214 7.30 -14.68 1.37
N ASP A 215 7.99 -13.55 1.46
CA ASP A 215 9.28 -13.32 0.81
C ASP A 215 10.49 -13.59 1.72
N GLY A 216 10.25 -13.89 2.99
CA GLY A 216 11.30 -14.23 3.96
C GLY A 216 11.89 -15.63 3.77
N THR A 217 13.01 -15.87 4.44
CA THR A 217 13.77 -17.13 4.35
C THR A 217 13.57 -18.04 5.56
N ASP A 218 12.87 -17.61 6.60
CA ASP A 218 12.63 -18.40 7.82
C ASP A 218 11.59 -19.49 7.56
N SER A 219 12.04 -20.75 7.62
CA SER A 219 11.17 -21.90 7.41
C SER A 219 10.12 -22.06 8.52
N THR A 220 10.42 -21.64 9.75
CA THR A 220 9.49 -21.73 10.88
C THR A 220 8.32 -20.78 10.68
N VAL A 221 8.59 -19.58 10.19
CA VAL A 221 7.54 -18.61 9.84
C VAL A 221 6.70 -19.11 8.67
N ARG A 222 7.37 -19.61 7.61
CA ARG A 222 6.68 -20.16 6.44
C ARG A 222 5.74 -21.32 6.80
N ASP A 223 6.17 -22.20 7.71
CA ASP A 223 5.40 -23.38 8.11
C ASP A 223 4.25 -23.01 9.08
N ALA A 224 4.27 -21.77 9.65
CA ALA A 224 3.25 -21.24 10.54
C ALA A 224 2.17 -20.39 9.81
N LEU A 225 2.44 -19.95 8.59
CA LEU A 225 1.54 -19.18 7.72
C LEU A 225 0.76 -20.10 6.77
#